data_99944dd44700783cab2e2d115f252c26
#
_entry.id   99944dd44700783cab2e2d115f252c26
#
_cell.length_a   1.000
_cell.length_b   1.000
_cell.length_c   1.000
_cell.angle_alpha   90.00
_cell.angle_beta   90.00
_cell.angle_gamma   90.00
#
_symmetry.space_group_name_H-M   'P 1'
#
loop_
_entity.id
_entity.type
_entity.pdbx_description
1 polymer ?
#
loop_
_entity_poly.entity_id
_entity_poly.type
_entity_poly.pdbx_seq_one_letter_code
_entity_poly.pdbx_strand_id
1 'polypeptide(L)' 'MSAWTIFLAILVFSVIILFHEFGHFIVAK' A
#
# COMPACT_ATOMS: atom_id res chain seq x y z
N MET A 1 -17.88 -6.10 9.87
CA MET A 1 -17.22 -5.75 8.59
C MET A 1 -17.29 -6.95 7.65
N SER A 2 -17.55 -6.70 6.39
CA SER A 2 -17.63 -7.78 5.41
C SER A 2 -16.22 -8.11 4.88
N ALA A 3 -16.09 -9.29 4.29
CA ALA A 3 -14.82 -9.69 3.68
C ALA A 3 -14.39 -8.71 2.58
N TRP A 4 -15.34 -8.13 1.89
CA TRP A 4 -15.07 -7.15 0.85
C TRP A 4 -14.40 -5.91 1.43
N THR A 5 -14.90 -5.44 2.57
CA THR A 5 -14.33 -4.28 3.24
C THR A 5 -12.90 -4.55 3.69
N ILE A 6 -12.66 -5.74 4.23
CA ILE A 6 -11.31 -6.12 4.67
C ILE A 6 -10.36 -6.17 3.47
N PHE A 7 -10.84 -6.73 2.36
CA PHE A 7 -10.05 -6.81 1.13
C PHE A 7 -9.65 -5.41 0.64
N LEU A 8 -10.61 -4.49 0.64
CA LEU A 8 -10.33 -3.12 0.21
C LEU A 8 -9.33 -2.43 1.12
N ALA A 9 -9.44 -2.66 2.43
CA ALA A 9 -8.51 -2.06 3.39
C ALA A 9 -7.09 -2.54 3.14
N ILE A 10 -6.92 -3.85 2.95
CA ILE A 10 -5.62 -4.43 2.67
C ILE A 10 -5.06 -3.88 1.35
N LEU A 11 -5.92 -3.77 0.34
CA LEU A 11 -5.50 -3.26 -0.95
C LEU A 11 -4.99 -1.83 -0.85
N VAL A 12 -5.73 -0.96 -0.14
CA VAL A 12 -5.35 0.44 0.03
C VAL A 12 -4.03 0.55 0.77
N PHE A 13 -3.88 -0.17 1.88
CA PHE A 13 -2.64 -0.13 2.64
C PHE A 13 -1.46 -0.64 1.81
N SER A 14 -1.69 -1.70 1.04
CA SER A 14 -0.62 -2.25 0.19
C SER A 14 -0.16 -1.23 -0.84
N VAL A 15 -1.08 -0.51 -1.45
CA VAL A 15 -0.74 0.53 -2.43
C VAL A 15 0.05 1.66 -1.78
N ILE A 16 -0.38 2.10 -0.59
CA ILE A 16 0.31 3.16 0.13
C ILE A 16 1.74 2.75 0.46
N ILE A 17 1.91 1.54 0.99
CA ILE A 17 3.23 1.02 1.35
C ILE A 17 4.10 0.91 0.10
N LEU A 18 3.53 0.42 -0.98
CA LEU A 18 4.27 0.27 -2.23
C LEU A 18 4.81 1.61 -2.74
N PHE A 19 3.95 2.62 -2.75
CA PHE A 19 4.38 3.95 -3.18
C PHE A 19 5.43 4.53 -2.24
N HIS A 20 5.28 4.29 -0.94
CA HIS A 20 6.24 4.77 0.04
C HIS A 20 7.62 4.16 -0.21
N GLU A 21 7.67 2.85 -0.40
CA GLU A 21 8.93 2.17 -0.64
C GLU A 21 9.51 2.56 -2.00
N PHE A 22 8.65 2.76 -2.98
CA PHE A 22 9.10 3.19 -4.30
C PHE A 22 9.77 4.56 -4.23
N GLY A 23 9.18 5.47 -3.44
CA GLY A 23 9.77 6.78 -3.23
C GLY A 23 11.13 6.68 -2.58
N HIS A 24 11.26 5.81 -1.58
CA HIS A 24 12.55 5.57 -0.93
C HIS A 24 13.58 5.04 -1.91
N PHE A 25 13.18 4.11 -2.75
CA PHE A 25 14.09 3.52 -3.73
C PHE A 25 14.62 4.56 -4.70
N ILE A 26 13.74 5.43 -5.16
CA ILE A 26 14.12 6.47 -6.13
C ILE A 26 15.03 7.51 -5.47
N VAL A 27 14.72 7.90 -4.25
CA VAL A 27 15.47 8.96 -3.55
C VAL A 27 16.77 8.43 -2.97
N ALA A 28 16.75 7.23 -2.41
CA ALA A 28 17.93 6.62 -1.79
C ALA A 28 18.91 6.04 -2.80
N LYS A 29 18.54 6.02 -4.04
CA LYS A 29 19.33 5.44 -5.11
C LYS A 29 20.75 6.10 -5.30
#